data_cbc70e03a4bd06e7d99a86c3d4f39387
#
_entry.id   cbc70e03a4bd06e7d99a86c3d4f39387
#
_cell.length_a   1.000
_cell.length_b   1.000
_cell.length_c   1.000
_cell.angle_alpha   90.00
_cell.angle_beta   90.00
_cell.angle_gamma   90.00
#
_symmetry.space_group_name_H-M   'P 1'
#
loop_
_entity.id
_entity.type
_entity.pdbx_description
1 polymer ?
#
loop_
_entity_poly.entity_id
_entity_poly.type
_entity_poly.pdbx_seq_one_letter_code
_entity_poly.pdbx_strand_id
1 'polypeptide(L)'
;MNYEDIMKKYKLFWQYPVITEKTFSKQCKDIDNYIHVPWATIIDKKYNLQVIYNILIPYIKTINNITCCQHISFRQLIPLFKALQINTVYTPHKIIGEDKIADINIISCPLYAVNIEDDNRNNLLKNKDESFFLNYDRKYLYSFQGAYNKRVYLTDIREKIFTMNHPEDTYIKYIGGWHFENIVYDNKQNFDGDLNNNEDHNNKNIEYNELLLNSRYTLCPTGSGPNSIRFWEALAVCSIPILLSDNLDLPSHELWDKTIIRIKECDINNMINILNNITKEEECERRENCIKIYNHFKDNYDNINGEIIHYCCGSYMYGCTGGVARYDYHISLAFPTRKFFEGPRQKNEMINYLSKCKNPVIITDNHLSCDIPNKYKVILVHHGVAQTHAEREPNWNPYWKNLCCSGQTKMLEYRDPKNTRIISISQFCTDEFSKYYKETYDKFLKIKLFHTSELNETIFKKEWNKMPKILGNWKDINKGSEIIKNLKTTMNDFIFEDLNVHLNQFGIDDFNKRKQEIYINSDIFLQLSLCEGNSYSALDALLCGIPVISSNVGLFYNDIPEDCFVKINWERNNDIDYIKDKIKYAWENKDEIGKKGREWYLKNCRLSDWSNNMNKLVKYYLKV
;
A
#
# COMPACT_ATOMS: atom_id res chain seq x y z
N MET A 1 -27.08 -0.95 -13.90
CA MET A 1 -27.45 -0.13 -12.72
C MET A 1 -26.15 0.32 -12.10
N ASN A 2 -25.94 1.62 -11.94
CA ASN A 2 -24.74 2.15 -11.31
C ASN A 2 -24.89 2.21 -9.78
N TYR A 3 -23.84 2.56 -9.03
CA TYR A 3 -23.92 2.68 -7.57
C TYR A 3 -24.94 3.71 -7.09
N GLU A 4 -25.17 4.78 -7.84
CA GLU A 4 -26.17 5.81 -7.52
C GLU A 4 -27.59 5.24 -7.55
N ASP A 5 -27.89 4.38 -8.53
CA ASP A 5 -29.20 3.69 -8.61
C ASP A 5 -29.41 2.76 -7.41
N ILE A 6 -28.34 2.06 -6.97
CA ILE A 6 -28.39 1.20 -5.77
C ILE A 6 -28.66 2.05 -4.54
N MET A 7 -27.91 3.14 -4.36
CA MET A 7 -28.08 4.04 -3.22
C MET A 7 -29.51 4.58 -3.15
N LYS A 8 -30.05 5.05 -4.28
CA LYS A 8 -31.43 5.55 -4.35
C LYS A 8 -32.47 4.49 -4.05
N LYS A 9 -32.34 3.29 -4.67
CA LYS A 9 -33.27 2.17 -4.48
C LYS A 9 -33.36 1.70 -3.04
N TYR A 10 -32.20 1.63 -2.35
CA TYR A 10 -32.09 1.11 -0.98
C TYR A 10 -31.99 2.22 0.08
N LYS A 11 -32.24 3.48 -0.29
CA LYS A 11 -32.22 4.65 0.60
C LYS A 11 -30.89 4.80 1.35
N LEU A 12 -29.78 4.44 0.71
CA LEU A 12 -28.44 4.71 1.22
C LEU A 12 -28.05 6.13 0.89
N PHE A 13 -27.35 6.82 1.79
CA PHE A 13 -26.91 8.21 1.60
C PHE A 13 -25.55 8.45 2.23
N TRP A 14 -24.82 9.42 1.69
CA TRP A 14 -23.55 9.86 2.28
C TRP A 14 -23.84 10.59 3.58
N GLN A 15 -23.25 10.06 4.66
CA GLN A 15 -23.50 10.58 5.98
C GLN A 15 -22.78 11.91 6.20
N TYR A 16 -23.39 12.77 6.98
CA TYR A 16 -22.88 14.05 7.44
C TYR A 16 -22.79 14.03 8.98
N PRO A 17 -21.86 14.71 9.68
CA PRO A 17 -20.95 15.78 9.22
C PRO A 17 -19.63 15.30 8.65
N VAL A 18 -19.30 14.02 8.73
CA VAL A 18 -18.07 13.47 8.16
C VAL A 18 -18.31 13.15 6.70
N ILE A 19 -17.51 13.73 5.81
CA ILE A 19 -17.68 13.61 4.36
C ILE A 19 -16.57 12.82 3.67
N THR A 20 -15.73 12.13 4.44
CA THR A 20 -14.57 11.39 3.92
C THR A 20 -14.97 10.33 2.89
N GLU A 21 -15.99 9.49 3.17
CA GLU A 21 -16.49 8.50 2.21
C GLU A 21 -17.00 9.13 0.92
N LYS A 22 -17.77 10.23 1.03
CA LYS A 22 -18.28 10.98 -0.14
C LYS A 22 -17.15 11.57 -0.97
N THR A 23 -16.14 12.14 -0.31
CA THR A 23 -14.98 12.73 -0.96
C THR A 23 -14.17 11.65 -1.69
N PHE A 24 -13.84 10.54 -1.03
CA PHE A 24 -13.18 9.40 -1.66
C PHE A 24 -13.98 8.83 -2.84
N SER A 25 -15.31 8.70 -2.71
CA SER A 25 -16.16 8.24 -3.79
C SER A 25 -16.09 9.13 -5.03
N LYS A 26 -16.03 10.47 -4.85
CA LYS A 26 -15.86 11.40 -5.95
C LYS A 26 -14.47 11.31 -6.59
N GLN A 27 -13.45 11.22 -5.76
CA GLN A 27 -12.04 11.14 -6.19
C GLN A 27 -11.75 9.82 -6.92
N CYS A 28 -12.35 8.73 -6.49
CA CYS A 28 -12.17 7.39 -7.04
C CYS A 28 -13.18 7.03 -8.14
N LYS A 29 -13.93 7.99 -8.71
CA LYS A 29 -15.00 7.72 -9.69
C LYS A 29 -14.54 6.93 -10.92
N ASP A 30 -13.29 7.08 -11.33
CA ASP A 30 -12.69 6.43 -12.49
C ASP A 30 -11.83 5.21 -12.12
N ILE A 31 -11.93 4.71 -10.87
CA ILE A 31 -11.20 3.53 -10.38
C ILE A 31 -12.15 2.33 -10.40
N ASP A 32 -11.89 1.38 -11.31
CA ASP A 32 -12.80 0.27 -11.60
C ASP A 32 -13.03 -0.68 -10.41
N ASN A 33 -12.04 -0.82 -9.51
CA ASN A 33 -12.11 -1.67 -8.33
C ASN A 33 -12.42 -0.90 -7.04
N TYR A 34 -12.85 0.36 -7.12
CA TYR A 34 -13.31 1.10 -5.94
C TYR A 34 -14.81 0.86 -5.71
N ILE A 35 -15.16 0.46 -4.49
CA ILE A 35 -16.55 0.21 -4.10
C ILE A 35 -17.13 1.45 -3.42
N HIS A 36 -18.10 2.09 -4.11
CA HIS A 36 -18.72 3.36 -3.75
C HIS A 36 -19.94 3.14 -2.82
N VAL A 37 -19.72 2.90 -1.53
CA VAL A 37 -20.79 2.60 -0.58
C VAL A 37 -20.67 3.49 0.65
N PRO A 38 -21.77 4.09 1.15
CA PRO A 38 -21.80 4.87 2.39
C PRO A 38 -21.83 3.94 3.61
N TRP A 39 -20.70 3.36 3.97
CA TRP A 39 -20.56 2.38 5.05
C TRP A 39 -21.00 2.92 6.42
N ALA A 40 -20.73 4.21 6.67
CA ALA A 40 -21.14 4.85 7.93
C ALA A 40 -22.66 4.82 8.10
N THR A 41 -23.41 5.07 7.04
CA THR A 41 -24.88 4.96 7.08
C THR A 41 -25.35 3.52 7.33
N ILE A 42 -24.67 2.54 6.73
CA ILE A 42 -24.98 1.12 6.94
C ILE A 42 -24.79 0.74 8.40
N ILE A 43 -23.72 1.22 9.03
CA ILE A 43 -23.44 0.96 10.44
C ILE A 43 -24.46 1.64 11.35
N ASP A 44 -24.65 2.95 11.24
CA ASP A 44 -25.47 3.73 12.16
C ASP A 44 -26.96 3.41 12.06
N LYS A 45 -27.45 3.12 10.86
CA LYS A 45 -28.83 2.69 10.64
C LYS A 45 -29.03 1.20 10.85
N LYS A 46 -27.98 0.47 11.26
CA LYS A 46 -28.02 -0.97 11.58
C LYS A 46 -28.62 -1.83 10.45
N TYR A 47 -28.25 -1.54 9.20
CA TYR A 47 -28.68 -2.35 8.07
C TYR A 47 -28.23 -3.81 8.22
N ASN A 48 -29.08 -4.73 7.78
CA ASN A 48 -28.72 -6.14 7.76
C ASN A 48 -27.58 -6.39 6.75
N LEU A 49 -26.43 -6.83 7.23
CA LEU A 49 -25.23 -7.00 6.41
C LEU A 49 -25.38 -8.07 5.33
N GLN A 50 -26.21 -9.12 5.55
CA GLN A 50 -26.52 -10.12 4.53
C GLN A 50 -27.32 -9.52 3.37
N VAL A 51 -28.26 -8.61 3.67
CA VAL A 51 -29.02 -7.88 2.65
C VAL A 51 -28.08 -7.00 1.84
N ILE A 52 -27.17 -6.27 2.50
CA ILE A 52 -26.16 -5.42 1.84
C ILE A 52 -25.24 -6.26 0.95
N TYR A 53 -24.76 -7.41 1.42
CA TYR A 53 -23.97 -8.35 0.62
C TYR A 53 -24.73 -8.77 -0.66
N ASN A 54 -25.96 -9.24 -0.52
CA ASN A 54 -26.75 -9.70 -1.67
C ASN A 54 -27.03 -8.59 -2.71
N ILE A 55 -27.10 -7.33 -2.24
CA ILE A 55 -27.28 -6.16 -3.10
C ILE A 55 -26.00 -5.87 -3.88
N LEU A 56 -24.84 -5.94 -3.23
CA LEU A 56 -23.56 -5.48 -3.79
C LEU A 56 -22.86 -6.56 -4.63
N ILE A 57 -22.94 -7.83 -4.24
CA ILE A 57 -22.18 -8.91 -4.90
C ILE A 57 -22.39 -9.00 -6.42
N PRO A 58 -23.58 -8.76 -7.00
CA PRO A 58 -23.75 -8.79 -8.45
C PRO A 58 -22.97 -7.69 -9.22
N TYR A 59 -22.49 -6.67 -8.50
CA TYR A 59 -21.76 -5.53 -9.07
C TYR A 59 -20.27 -5.62 -8.83
N ILE A 60 -19.81 -6.57 -8.03
CA ILE A 60 -18.39 -6.83 -7.81
C ILE A 60 -17.84 -7.58 -9.02
N LYS A 61 -17.06 -6.88 -9.84
CA LYS A 61 -16.50 -7.40 -11.09
C LYS A 61 -15.01 -7.75 -11.00
N THR A 62 -14.35 -7.32 -9.93
CA THR A 62 -12.92 -7.45 -9.73
C THR A 62 -12.62 -8.13 -8.41
N ILE A 63 -11.47 -8.76 -8.32
CA ILE A 63 -10.81 -9.14 -7.07
C ILE A 63 -9.90 -7.99 -6.63
N ASN A 64 -9.56 -7.92 -5.34
CA ASN A 64 -8.75 -6.83 -4.78
C ASN A 64 -9.45 -5.46 -4.83
N ASN A 65 -10.68 -5.44 -4.36
CA ASN A 65 -11.43 -4.20 -4.29
C ASN A 65 -10.95 -3.29 -3.17
N ILE A 66 -11.22 -2.01 -3.34
CA ILE A 66 -10.82 -0.93 -2.43
C ILE A 66 -12.06 -0.18 -1.99
N THR A 67 -12.07 0.30 -0.76
CA THR A 67 -13.12 1.21 -0.29
C THR A 67 -12.58 2.16 0.78
N CYS A 68 -13.38 3.17 1.11
CA CYS A 68 -13.14 4.03 2.27
C CYS A 68 -14.29 3.87 3.26
N CYS A 69 -13.97 3.68 4.54
CA CYS A 69 -14.94 3.66 5.61
C CYS A 69 -14.57 4.67 6.71
N GLN A 70 -15.39 5.70 6.84
CA GLN A 70 -15.17 6.80 7.79
C GLN A 70 -15.67 6.53 9.20
N HIS A 71 -16.39 5.43 9.41
CA HIS A 71 -17.02 5.15 10.70
C HIS A 71 -16.01 4.58 11.71
N ILE A 72 -16.10 5.02 12.98
CA ILE A 72 -15.24 4.56 14.08
C ILE A 72 -15.31 3.04 14.31
N SER A 73 -16.45 2.45 14.05
CA SER A 73 -16.71 1.02 14.22
C SER A 73 -16.54 0.21 12.92
N PHE A 74 -15.75 0.68 11.96
CA PHE A 74 -15.55 0.02 10.66
C PHE A 74 -15.12 -1.46 10.79
N ARG A 75 -14.46 -1.81 11.90
CA ARG A 75 -13.99 -3.18 12.17
C ARG A 75 -15.12 -4.22 12.20
N GLN A 76 -16.33 -3.81 12.52
CA GLN A 76 -17.50 -4.71 12.47
C GLN A 76 -17.89 -5.11 11.03
N LEU A 77 -17.45 -4.36 10.02
CA LEU A 77 -17.70 -4.67 8.61
C LEU A 77 -16.63 -5.58 7.99
N ILE A 78 -15.58 -5.94 8.69
CA ILE A 78 -14.49 -6.78 8.16
C ILE A 78 -14.99 -8.09 7.54
N PRO A 79 -15.93 -8.84 8.14
CA PRO A 79 -16.50 -10.03 7.50
C PRO A 79 -17.21 -9.74 6.18
N LEU A 80 -17.94 -8.62 6.11
CA LEU A 80 -18.61 -8.17 4.88
C LEU A 80 -17.58 -7.72 3.83
N PHE A 81 -16.57 -6.97 4.22
CA PHE A 81 -15.49 -6.54 3.33
C PHE A 81 -14.79 -7.74 2.70
N LYS A 82 -14.46 -8.76 3.50
CA LYS A 82 -13.89 -10.00 3.00
C LYS A 82 -14.80 -10.71 2.00
N ALA A 83 -16.09 -10.82 2.31
CA ALA A 83 -17.07 -11.45 1.43
C ALA A 83 -17.25 -10.68 0.10
N LEU A 84 -17.07 -9.37 0.08
CA LEU A 84 -17.09 -8.51 -1.10
C LEU A 84 -15.72 -8.40 -1.80
N GLN A 85 -14.75 -9.23 -1.40
CA GLN A 85 -13.39 -9.21 -1.94
C GLN A 85 -12.69 -7.83 -1.85
N ILE A 86 -13.04 -7.07 -0.79
CA ILE A 86 -12.35 -5.82 -0.44
C ILE A 86 -11.12 -6.20 0.37
N ASN A 87 -9.95 -5.93 -0.16
CA ASN A 87 -8.68 -6.23 0.50
C ASN A 87 -7.90 -4.97 0.90
N THR A 88 -8.44 -3.78 0.63
CA THR A 88 -7.87 -2.52 1.11
C THR A 88 -8.97 -1.58 1.56
N VAL A 89 -8.88 -1.13 2.81
CA VAL A 89 -9.81 -0.17 3.41
C VAL A 89 -9.05 1.07 3.86
N TYR A 90 -9.42 2.21 3.29
CA TYR A 90 -9.00 3.51 3.79
C TYR A 90 -9.89 3.90 4.97
N THR A 91 -9.28 4.31 6.08
CA THR A 91 -10.03 4.77 7.24
C THR A 91 -9.30 5.87 8.00
N PRO A 92 -10.00 6.91 8.46
CA PRO A 92 -9.40 7.90 9.34
C PRO A 92 -9.19 7.41 10.78
N HIS A 93 -9.66 6.20 11.11
CA HIS A 93 -9.63 5.62 12.45
C HIS A 93 -8.69 4.41 12.58
N LYS A 94 -7.63 4.35 11.74
CA LYS A 94 -6.56 3.39 11.90
C LYS A 94 -5.81 3.63 13.19
N ILE A 95 -5.42 2.57 13.88
CA ILE A 95 -4.55 2.62 15.06
C ILE A 95 -3.14 2.11 14.73
N ILE A 96 -2.17 2.59 15.50
CA ILE A 96 -0.75 2.21 15.34
C ILE A 96 -0.60 0.70 15.44
N GLY A 97 0.10 0.12 14.47
CA GLY A 97 0.36 -1.32 14.40
C GLY A 97 -0.77 -2.15 13.77
N GLU A 98 -1.88 -1.54 13.36
CA GLU A 98 -3.00 -2.22 12.72
C GLU A 98 -2.93 -2.08 11.18
N ASP A 99 -1.88 -2.58 10.55
CA ASP A 99 -1.71 -2.49 9.10
C ASP A 99 -2.60 -3.48 8.34
N LYS A 100 -3.04 -4.56 9.02
CA LYS A 100 -3.96 -5.56 8.47
C LYS A 100 -4.96 -6.04 9.53
N ILE A 101 -6.18 -6.32 9.08
CA ILE A 101 -7.21 -7.02 9.85
C ILE A 101 -7.76 -8.13 8.97
N ALA A 102 -7.62 -9.41 9.37
CA ALA A 102 -8.12 -10.57 8.63
C ALA A 102 -7.74 -10.53 7.13
N ASP A 103 -6.48 -10.28 6.81
CA ASP A 103 -5.87 -10.15 5.47
C ASP A 103 -6.26 -8.90 4.68
N ILE A 104 -7.10 -8.02 5.23
CA ILE A 104 -7.45 -6.72 4.63
C ILE A 104 -6.42 -5.67 5.05
N ASN A 105 -5.82 -4.98 4.09
CA ASN A 105 -4.91 -3.86 4.35
C ASN A 105 -5.70 -2.67 4.89
N ILE A 106 -5.23 -2.08 5.98
CA ILE A 106 -5.83 -0.90 6.60
C ILE A 106 -4.90 0.29 6.37
N ILE A 107 -5.39 1.31 5.69
CA ILE A 107 -4.61 2.49 5.33
C ILE A 107 -5.21 3.72 5.99
N SER A 108 -4.37 4.48 6.70
CA SER A 108 -4.78 5.76 7.29
C SER A 108 -5.14 6.76 6.20
N CYS A 109 -6.22 7.50 6.41
CA CYS A 109 -6.62 8.59 5.53
C CYS A 109 -7.08 9.82 6.34
N PRO A 110 -7.19 11.00 5.72
CA PRO A 110 -7.74 12.19 6.37
C PRO A 110 -9.18 12.01 6.82
N LEU A 111 -9.54 12.67 7.91
CA LEU A 111 -10.93 12.94 8.26
C LEU A 111 -11.24 14.34 7.75
N TYR A 112 -11.82 14.47 6.56
CA TYR A 112 -11.96 15.75 5.87
C TYR A 112 -12.69 16.80 6.71
N ALA A 113 -12.15 18.01 6.68
CA ALA A 113 -12.57 19.15 7.49
C ALA A 113 -13.88 19.76 6.97
N VAL A 114 -15.00 19.25 7.47
CA VAL A 114 -16.36 19.61 7.03
C VAL A 114 -16.59 21.12 7.02
N ASN A 115 -16.12 21.85 8.03
CA ASN A 115 -16.30 23.30 8.10
C ASN A 115 -15.54 24.07 7.03
N ILE A 116 -14.53 23.46 6.42
CA ILE A 116 -13.75 24.09 5.34
C ILE A 116 -14.28 23.66 3.98
N GLU A 117 -14.74 22.42 3.85
CA GLU A 117 -15.13 21.84 2.57
C GLU A 117 -16.61 22.04 2.22
N ASP A 118 -17.44 22.36 3.20
CA ASP A 118 -18.86 22.68 3.00
C ASP A 118 -19.10 24.18 3.11
N ASP A 119 -19.17 24.84 1.96
CA ASP A 119 -19.38 26.29 1.81
C ASP A 119 -20.63 26.81 2.54
N ASN A 120 -21.62 25.96 2.81
CA ASN A 120 -22.85 26.38 3.49
C ASN A 120 -22.68 26.50 5.00
N ARG A 121 -21.58 25.98 5.55
CA ARG A 121 -21.35 25.96 7.01
C ARG A 121 -20.37 26.99 7.52
N ASN A 122 -19.54 27.56 6.68
CA ASN A 122 -18.34 28.29 7.13
C ASN A 122 -18.32 29.76 6.70
N ASN A 123 -19.41 30.48 6.80
CA ASN A 123 -19.47 31.89 6.38
C ASN A 123 -18.30 32.75 6.92
N LEU A 124 -17.75 32.41 8.11
CA LEU A 124 -16.59 33.09 8.67
C LEU A 124 -15.27 32.74 7.96
N LEU A 125 -15.13 31.50 7.51
CA LEU A 125 -13.89 30.94 6.95
C LEU A 125 -13.89 30.91 5.42
N LYS A 126 -15.07 31.02 4.82
CA LYS A 126 -15.28 30.96 3.37
C LYS A 126 -14.53 32.08 2.65
N ASN A 127 -13.91 31.72 1.52
CA ASN A 127 -13.15 32.65 0.68
C ASN A 127 -11.98 33.36 1.39
N LYS A 128 -11.47 32.80 2.49
CA LYS A 128 -10.23 33.26 3.13
C LYS A 128 -9.05 32.51 2.52
N ASP A 129 -8.00 33.25 2.19
CA ASP A 129 -6.76 32.71 1.68
C ASP A 129 -5.82 32.27 2.82
N GLU A 130 -4.73 31.61 2.47
CA GLU A 130 -3.71 31.15 3.42
C GLU A 130 -3.13 32.31 4.24
N SER A 131 -2.90 33.47 3.60
CA SER A 131 -2.34 34.65 4.24
C SER A 131 -3.24 35.18 5.36
N PHE A 132 -4.55 35.10 5.20
CA PHE A 132 -5.49 35.44 6.25
C PHE A 132 -5.30 34.57 7.50
N PHE A 133 -5.23 33.25 7.34
CA PHE A 133 -5.10 32.33 8.48
C PHE A 133 -3.73 32.45 9.17
N LEU A 134 -2.67 32.66 8.38
CA LEU A 134 -1.31 32.80 8.91
C LEU A 134 -1.13 34.08 9.73
N ASN A 135 -1.71 35.19 9.27
CA ASN A 135 -1.55 36.51 9.89
C ASN A 135 -2.65 36.87 10.89
N TYR A 136 -3.62 36.00 11.12
CA TYR A 136 -4.72 36.27 12.05
C TYR A 136 -4.23 36.34 13.49
N ASP A 137 -4.55 37.44 14.19
CA ASP A 137 -4.23 37.62 15.61
C ASP A 137 -5.18 36.78 16.48
N ARG A 138 -4.61 35.84 17.26
CA ARG A 138 -5.36 34.82 17.99
C ARG A 138 -5.41 35.14 19.47
N LYS A 139 -6.62 35.16 19.99
CA LYS A 139 -6.92 35.55 21.35
C LYS A 139 -6.50 34.51 22.38
N TYR A 140 -6.71 33.23 22.10
CA TYR A 140 -6.53 32.14 23.06
C TYR A 140 -5.21 31.40 22.83
N LEU A 141 -4.49 31.10 23.91
CA LEU A 141 -3.33 30.19 23.86
C LEU A 141 -3.79 28.85 23.28
N TYR A 142 -4.77 28.21 23.90
CA TYR A 142 -5.41 27.03 23.34
C TYR A 142 -6.89 26.96 23.68
N SER A 143 -7.60 26.12 22.95
CA SER A 143 -9.02 25.90 23.20
C SER A 143 -9.44 24.44 23.13
N PHE A 144 -10.52 24.14 23.83
CA PHE A 144 -11.28 22.91 23.70
C PHE A 144 -12.76 23.16 24.04
N GLN A 145 -13.64 22.86 23.08
CA GLN A 145 -15.08 22.81 23.32
C GLN A 145 -15.58 21.41 22.95
N GLY A 146 -16.20 20.70 23.88
CA GLY A 146 -16.61 19.33 23.60
C GLY A 146 -17.43 18.68 24.70
N ALA A 147 -17.84 17.44 24.45
CA ALA A 147 -18.55 16.59 25.37
C ALA A 147 -17.64 15.49 25.93
N TYR A 148 -18.04 14.92 27.03
CA TYR A 148 -17.46 13.70 27.59
C TYR A 148 -18.55 12.82 28.20
N ASN A 149 -18.48 11.53 27.91
CA ASN A 149 -19.29 10.51 28.53
C ASN A 149 -18.45 9.22 28.65
N LYS A 150 -18.17 8.80 29.87
CA LYS A 150 -17.33 7.63 30.19
C LYS A 150 -17.76 6.33 29.48
N ARG A 151 -19.05 6.20 29.10
CA ARG A 151 -19.56 5.01 28.41
C ARG A 151 -19.35 5.02 26.89
N VAL A 152 -19.04 6.18 26.33
CA VAL A 152 -18.97 6.40 24.87
C VAL A 152 -17.54 6.68 24.40
N TYR A 153 -16.76 7.38 25.21
CA TYR A 153 -15.42 7.81 24.85
C TYR A 153 -14.37 6.75 25.22
N LEU A 154 -13.37 6.57 24.37
CA LEU A 154 -12.37 5.51 24.51
C LEU A 154 -11.45 5.68 25.72
N THR A 155 -11.18 6.92 26.12
CA THR A 155 -10.27 7.27 27.22
C THR A 155 -10.86 8.36 28.12
N ASP A 156 -10.24 8.62 29.26
CA ASP A 156 -10.60 9.66 30.20
C ASP A 156 -9.95 11.03 29.91
N ILE A 157 -9.22 11.15 28.80
CA ILE A 157 -8.44 12.36 28.48
C ILE A 157 -9.31 13.63 28.49
N ARG A 158 -10.57 13.56 28.03
CA ARG A 158 -11.48 14.71 28.04
C ARG A 158 -11.92 15.08 29.43
N GLU A 159 -12.11 14.13 30.34
CA GLU A 159 -12.37 14.39 31.75
C GLU A 159 -11.19 15.13 32.38
N LYS A 160 -9.97 14.66 32.11
CA LYS A 160 -8.74 15.35 32.58
C LYS A 160 -8.66 16.78 32.06
N ILE A 161 -8.95 17.02 30.77
CA ILE A 161 -9.00 18.37 30.19
C ILE A 161 -10.01 19.25 30.95
N PHE A 162 -11.19 18.76 31.27
CA PHE A 162 -12.20 19.57 31.97
C PHE A 162 -11.92 19.80 33.45
N THR A 163 -11.06 19.00 34.07
CA THR A 163 -10.79 19.06 35.52
C THR A 163 -9.43 19.65 35.88
N MET A 164 -8.49 19.72 34.91
CA MET A 164 -7.19 20.33 35.19
C MET A 164 -7.26 21.86 35.26
N ASN A 165 -6.25 22.49 35.86
CA ASN A 165 -6.12 23.94 35.87
C ASN A 165 -5.63 24.45 34.50
N HIS A 166 -6.23 25.55 34.04
CA HIS A 166 -5.90 26.18 32.76
C HIS A 166 -5.46 27.64 32.97
N PRO A 167 -4.53 28.17 32.15
CA PRO A 167 -4.21 29.61 32.09
C PRO A 167 -5.44 30.47 31.74
N GLU A 168 -5.42 31.74 32.12
CA GLU A 168 -6.54 32.69 31.89
C GLU A 168 -6.79 32.95 30.38
N ASP A 169 -5.76 32.87 29.56
CA ASP A 169 -5.81 33.08 28.10
C ASP A 169 -6.21 31.80 27.32
N THR A 170 -6.96 30.91 27.95
CA THR A 170 -7.46 29.66 27.31
C THR A 170 -8.99 29.62 27.29
N TYR A 171 -9.54 28.77 26.43
CA TYR A 171 -10.97 28.56 26.36
C TYR A 171 -11.33 27.08 26.46
N ILE A 172 -11.92 26.69 27.58
CA ILE A 172 -12.36 25.31 27.84
C ILE A 172 -13.84 25.30 28.15
N LYS A 173 -14.65 24.60 27.35
CA LYS A 173 -16.10 24.55 27.51
C LYS A 173 -16.64 23.13 27.39
N TYR A 174 -17.33 22.68 28.44
CA TYR A 174 -18.13 21.45 28.37
C TYR A 174 -19.51 21.77 27.79
N ILE A 175 -19.92 21.00 26.74
CA ILE A 175 -21.18 21.27 26.03
C ILE A 175 -22.23 20.16 26.20
N GLY A 176 -22.04 19.25 27.16
CA GLY A 176 -23.01 18.18 27.48
C GLY A 176 -23.00 17.01 26.48
N GLY A 177 -23.58 17.20 25.33
CA GLY A 177 -23.68 16.18 24.27
C GLY A 177 -23.00 16.59 22.97
N TRP A 178 -22.90 15.66 22.05
CA TRP A 178 -22.44 15.94 20.69
C TRP A 178 -23.54 16.65 19.90
N HIS A 179 -23.24 17.83 19.34
CA HIS A 179 -24.25 18.67 18.69
C HIS A 179 -24.84 18.09 17.39
N PHE A 180 -24.25 17.01 16.84
CA PHE A 180 -24.79 16.26 15.73
C PHE A 180 -25.61 15.01 16.14
N GLU A 181 -25.73 14.71 17.44
CA GLU A 181 -26.34 13.48 17.93
C GLU A 181 -27.75 13.29 17.36
N ASN A 182 -28.58 14.32 17.44
CA ASN A 182 -29.95 14.29 16.89
C ASN A 182 -29.98 14.19 15.35
N ILE A 183 -28.97 14.68 14.67
CA ILE A 183 -28.90 14.69 13.21
C ILE A 183 -28.50 13.32 12.68
N VAL A 184 -27.50 12.70 13.31
CA VAL A 184 -26.99 11.39 12.88
C VAL A 184 -27.93 10.26 13.31
N TYR A 185 -28.48 10.30 14.54
CA TYR A 185 -29.20 9.17 15.12
C TYR A 185 -30.72 9.27 14.99
N ASP A 186 -31.32 10.47 14.92
CA ASP A 186 -32.77 10.66 14.93
C ASP A 186 -33.45 10.56 13.53
N ASN A 187 -32.83 9.96 12.55
CA ASN A 187 -33.34 9.81 11.17
C ASN A 187 -33.66 11.14 10.44
N LYS A 188 -33.14 12.26 10.90
CA LYS A 188 -33.36 13.56 10.27
C LYS A 188 -32.46 13.81 9.05
N GLN A 189 -31.45 12.97 8.80
CA GLN A 189 -30.69 13.00 7.56
C GLN A 189 -31.53 12.38 6.46
N ASN A 190 -31.95 13.21 5.53
CA ASN A 190 -32.55 12.78 4.27
C ASN A 190 -31.44 12.55 3.23
N PHE A 191 -31.78 11.89 2.12
CA PHE A 191 -30.89 11.66 0.99
C PHE A 191 -30.23 12.96 0.47
N ASP A 192 -30.91 14.09 0.65
CA ASP A 192 -30.49 15.43 0.22
C ASP A 192 -29.80 16.24 1.34
N GLY A 193 -29.69 15.71 2.55
CA GLY A 193 -28.83 16.20 3.64
C GLY A 193 -28.99 17.67 4.04
N ASP A 194 -30.20 18.24 3.97
CA ASP A 194 -30.38 19.65 4.29
C ASP A 194 -30.40 19.89 5.80
N LEU A 195 -29.25 20.33 6.31
CA LEU A 195 -29.05 20.75 7.71
C LEU A 195 -29.32 22.25 7.94
N ASN A 196 -29.65 23.01 6.88
CA ASN A 196 -29.61 24.46 6.87
C ASN A 196 -30.77 25.13 7.61
N ASN A 197 -31.76 24.38 8.09
CA ASN A 197 -32.96 24.92 8.71
C ASN A 197 -32.98 24.90 10.24
N ASN A 198 -31.83 24.64 10.92
CA ASN A 198 -31.74 24.65 12.37
C ASN A 198 -30.86 25.81 12.88
N GLU A 199 -31.49 26.87 13.36
CA GLU A 199 -30.82 28.08 13.86
C GLU A 199 -29.87 27.81 15.02
N ASP A 200 -30.24 26.94 15.97
CA ASP A 200 -29.37 26.55 17.09
C ASP A 200 -28.10 25.84 16.60
N HIS A 201 -28.23 25.00 15.58
CA HIS A 201 -27.09 24.31 15.00
C HIS A 201 -26.16 25.29 14.28
N ASN A 202 -26.72 26.25 13.54
CA ASN A 202 -25.95 27.28 12.85
C ASN A 202 -25.19 28.18 13.85
N ASN A 203 -25.83 28.61 14.93
CA ASN A 203 -25.19 29.40 15.96
C ASN A 203 -24.03 28.66 16.65
N LYS A 204 -24.20 27.38 16.95
CA LYS A 204 -23.11 26.52 17.50
C LYS A 204 -21.95 26.34 16.53
N ASN A 205 -22.22 26.28 15.23
CA ASN A 205 -21.17 26.22 14.21
C ASN A 205 -20.39 27.53 14.11
N ILE A 206 -21.06 28.67 14.17
CA ILE A 206 -20.40 29.98 14.17
C ILE A 206 -19.49 30.10 15.39
N GLU A 207 -20.01 29.83 16.59
CA GLU A 207 -19.22 29.85 17.85
C GLU A 207 -17.99 28.92 17.74
N TYR A 208 -18.17 27.73 17.18
CA TYR A 208 -17.08 26.77 17.02
C TYR A 208 -16.02 27.25 16.01
N ASN A 209 -16.43 27.82 14.88
CA ASN A 209 -15.52 28.35 13.87
C ASN A 209 -14.76 29.58 14.38
N GLU A 210 -15.42 30.46 15.14
CA GLU A 210 -14.78 31.58 15.82
C GLU A 210 -13.73 31.10 16.82
N LEU A 211 -14.05 30.06 17.57
CA LEU A 211 -13.14 29.48 18.54
C LEU A 211 -11.89 28.90 17.88
N LEU A 212 -12.04 28.13 16.79
CA LEU A 212 -10.90 27.59 16.02
C LEU A 212 -10.01 28.73 15.50
N LEU A 213 -10.61 29.77 14.91
CA LEU A 213 -9.88 30.90 14.34
C LEU A 213 -9.11 31.69 15.42
N ASN A 214 -9.72 31.86 16.60
CA ASN A 214 -9.13 32.61 17.71
C ASN A 214 -8.13 31.83 18.57
N SER A 215 -7.85 30.55 18.26
CA SER A 215 -6.96 29.69 19.04
C SER A 215 -5.60 29.51 18.39
N ARG A 216 -4.51 29.78 19.13
CA ARG A 216 -3.14 29.48 18.68
C ARG A 216 -2.94 27.97 18.54
N TYR A 217 -3.44 27.23 19.54
CA TYR A 217 -3.43 25.78 19.56
C TYR A 217 -4.83 25.22 19.80
N THR A 218 -5.14 24.07 19.23
CA THR A 218 -6.43 23.39 19.43
C THR A 218 -6.20 22.01 20.01
N LEU A 219 -6.81 21.71 21.17
CA LEU A 219 -6.73 20.37 21.76
C LEU A 219 -7.55 19.38 20.95
N CYS A 220 -6.89 18.31 20.53
CA CYS A 220 -7.47 17.25 19.72
C CYS A 220 -7.42 15.90 20.46
N PRO A 221 -8.22 15.73 21.53
CA PRO A 221 -8.22 14.52 22.33
C PRO A 221 -8.97 13.37 21.64
N THR A 222 -8.60 12.14 21.99
CA THR A 222 -9.37 10.93 21.71
C THR A 222 -10.86 11.15 22.02
N GLY A 223 -11.70 10.69 21.12
CA GLY A 223 -13.14 10.74 21.24
C GLY A 223 -13.75 9.34 21.43
N SER A 224 -14.91 9.11 20.82
CA SER A 224 -15.45 7.76 20.61
C SER A 224 -14.63 6.94 19.59
N GLY A 225 -13.76 7.59 18.83
CA GLY A 225 -12.71 7.03 18.00
C GLY A 225 -11.37 7.71 18.27
N PRO A 226 -10.25 7.18 17.72
CA PRO A 226 -8.92 7.75 17.91
C PRO A 226 -8.73 9.08 17.19
N ASN A 227 -9.48 9.38 16.13
CA ASN A 227 -9.40 10.60 15.34
C ASN A 227 -10.56 11.55 15.65
N SER A 228 -10.39 12.84 15.35
CA SER A 228 -11.39 13.87 15.51
C SER A 228 -11.42 14.79 14.28
N ILE A 229 -12.62 15.18 13.83
CA ILE A 229 -12.79 16.21 12.79
C ILE A 229 -12.02 17.48 13.15
N ARG A 230 -12.06 17.88 14.43
CA ARG A 230 -11.35 19.05 14.94
C ARG A 230 -9.87 19.08 14.58
N PHE A 231 -9.20 17.92 14.55
CA PHE A 231 -7.77 17.83 14.20
C PHE A 231 -7.53 18.37 12.77
N TRP A 232 -8.35 17.96 11.84
CA TRP A 232 -8.24 18.38 10.44
C TRP A 232 -8.74 19.79 10.19
N GLU A 233 -9.78 20.21 10.92
CA GLU A 233 -10.28 21.59 10.90
C GLU A 233 -9.26 22.58 11.46
N ALA A 234 -8.57 22.21 12.53
CA ALA A 234 -7.50 23.01 13.11
C ALA A 234 -6.32 23.20 12.14
N LEU A 235 -5.90 22.13 11.43
CA LEU A 235 -4.89 22.24 10.36
C LEU A 235 -5.31 23.23 9.29
N ALA A 236 -6.57 23.15 8.83
CA ALA A 236 -7.10 23.97 7.74
C ALA A 236 -7.11 25.47 8.05
N VAL A 237 -7.25 25.86 9.31
CA VAL A 237 -7.27 27.26 9.75
C VAL A 237 -5.95 27.67 10.46
N CYS A 238 -4.89 26.90 10.34
CA CYS A 238 -3.59 27.18 10.99
C CYS A 238 -3.64 27.33 12.51
N SER A 239 -4.64 26.73 13.19
CA SER A 239 -4.61 26.52 14.64
C SER A 239 -3.85 25.23 14.92
N ILE A 240 -2.67 25.31 15.53
CA ILE A 240 -1.77 24.16 15.66
C ILE A 240 -2.43 23.05 16.49
N PRO A 241 -2.65 21.84 15.93
CA PRO A 241 -3.25 20.75 16.70
C PRO A 241 -2.35 20.24 17.81
N ILE A 242 -2.88 20.13 19.02
CA ILE A 242 -2.29 19.34 20.10
C ILE A 242 -2.97 17.98 20.09
N LEU A 243 -2.28 16.98 19.57
CA LEU A 243 -2.81 15.61 19.46
C LEU A 243 -2.67 14.88 20.79
N LEU A 244 -3.80 14.58 21.40
CA LEU A 244 -3.98 13.83 22.63
C LEU A 244 -4.70 12.52 22.31
N SER A 245 -4.02 11.68 21.51
CA SER A 245 -4.53 10.38 21.09
C SER A 245 -3.34 9.45 20.84
N ASP A 246 -3.07 8.58 21.81
CA ASP A 246 -1.86 7.74 21.84
C ASP A 246 -1.85 6.69 20.72
N ASN A 247 -3.02 6.24 20.29
CA ASN A 247 -3.15 5.13 19.35
C ASN A 247 -3.47 5.56 17.91
N LEU A 248 -3.67 6.86 17.64
CA LEU A 248 -4.00 7.30 16.28
C LEU A 248 -2.82 7.16 15.32
N ASP A 249 -3.00 6.39 14.26
CA ASP A 249 -2.04 6.30 13.15
C ASP A 249 -2.42 7.30 12.06
N LEU A 250 -1.62 8.35 11.93
CA LEU A 250 -1.83 9.40 10.92
C LEU A 250 -1.34 8.95 9.54
N PRO A 251 -1.94 9.43 8.43
CA PRO A 251 -1.40 9.22 7.10
C PRO A 251 0.06 9.67 7.02
N SER A 252 0.89 8.92 6.30
CA SER A 252 2.34 9.20 6.25
C SER A 252 2.65 10.57 5.66
N HIS A 253 3.38 11.41 6.40
CA HIS A 253 3.90 12.69 5.94
C HIS A 253 5.11 13.11 6.76
N GLU A 254 6.13 13.68 6.12
CA GLU A 254 7.42 14.04 6.76
C GLU A 254 7.34 15.26 7.70
N LEU A 255 6.32 16.11 7.53
CA LEU A 255 6.18 17.34 8.31
C LEU A 255 5.38 17.18 9.60
N TRP A 256 4.84 16.00 9.96
CA TRP A 256 3.99 15.87 11.14
C TRP A 256 4.64 16.39 12.41
N ASP A 257 5.89 16.03 12.69
CA ASP A 257 6.59 16.43 13.91
C ASP A 257 6.92 17.94 13.97
N LYS A 258 7.02 18.57 12.78
CA LYS A 258 7.21 20.03 12.64
C LYS A 258 5.90 20.81 12.55
N THR A 259 4.76 20.14 12.62
CA THR A 259 3.44 20.75 12.47
C THR A 259 2.65 20.66 13.76
N ILE A 260 2.39 19.46 14.23
CA ILE A 260 1.54 19.20 15.39
C ILE A 260 2.38 19.02 16.65
N ILE A 261 1.71 19.15 17.80
CA ILE A 261 2.30 18.81 19.08
C ILE A 261 1.67 17.50 19.54
N ARG A 262 2.48 16.45 19.69
CA ARG A 262 2.03 15.17 20.23
C ARG A 262 2.30 15.12 21.72
N ILE A 263 1.27 14.91 22.52
CA ILE A 263 1.38 14.73 23.96
C ILE A 263 0.67 13.44 24.32
N LYS A 264 1.34 12.55 25.05
CA LYS A 264 0.69 11.35 25.57
C LYS A 264 -0.43 11.72 26.53
N GLU A 265 -1.53 10.99 26.48
CA GLU A 265 -2.69 11.27 27.34
C GLU A 265 -2.37 11.24 28.84
N CYS A 266 -1.35 10.43 29.26
CA CYS A 266 -0.86 10.43 30.63
C CYS A 266 -0.03 11.67 30.99
N ASP A 267 0.55 12.37 30.00
CA ASP A 267 1.46 13.51 30.22
C ASP A 267 0.77 14.87 30.02
N ILE A 268 -0.56 14.91 29.96
CA ILE A 268 -1.32 16.15 29.69
C ILE A 268 -0.98 17.29 30.66
N ASN A 269 -0.65 17.00 31.91
CA ASN A 269 -0.28 18.00 32.91
C ASN A 269 1.01 18.74 32.53
N ASN A 270 1.87 18.19 31.69
CA ASN A 270 3.08 18.85 31.19
C ASN A 270 2.84 19.73 29.96
N MET A 271 1.62 19.76 29.43
CA MET A 271 1.28 20.48 28.20
C MET A 271 1.66 21.96 28.26
N ILE A 272 1.35 22.64 29.36
CA ILE A 272 1.64 24.08 29.50
C ILE A 272 3.14 24.35 29.46
N ASN A 273 3.95 23.51 30.10
CA ASN A 273 5.41 23.63 30.04
C ASN A 273 5.93 23.43 28.59
N ILE A 274 5.37 22.48 27.87
CA ILE A 274 5.72 22.25 26.45
C ILE A 274 5.40 23.50 25.62
N LEU A 275 4.20 24.07 25.77
CA LEU A 275 3.78 25.25 25.02
C LEU A 275 4.62 26.49 25.33
N ASN A 276 5.00 26.69 26.60
CA ASN A 276 5.83 27.82 27.03
C ASN A 276 7.27 27.77 26.47
N ASN A 277 7.74 26.60 26.05
CA ASN A 277 9.07 26.43 25.43
C ASN A 277 9.06 26.61 23.91
N ILE A 278 7.91 26.76 23.26
CA ILE A 278 7.79 26.99 21.82
C ILE A 278 8.08 28.47 21.53
N THR A 279 9.10 28.73 20.71
CA THR A 279 9.42 30.09 20.29
C THR A 279 8.39 30.62 19.29
N LYS A 280 8.37 31.94 19.08
CA LYS A 280 7.49 32.56 18.06
C LYS A 280 7.83 32.07 16.66
N GLU A 281 9.10 31.88 16.37
CA GLU A 281 9.60 31.39 15.08
C GLU A 281 9.12 29.95 14.85
N GLU A 282 9.22 29.08 15.85
CA GLU A 282 8.72 27.72 15.79
C GLU A 282 7.19 27.67 15.61
N GLU A 283 6.46 28.52 16.33
CA GLU A 283 5.00 28.62 16.15
C GLU A 283 4.62 29.03 14.72
N CYS A 284 5.31 30.02 14.15
CA CYS A 284 5.09 30.43 12.75
C CYS A 284 5.38 29.28 11.77
N GLU A 285 6.50 28.57 11.92
CA GLU A 285 6.82 27.41 11.09
C GLU A 285 5.74 26.32 11.18
N ARG A 286 5.27 26.01 12.39
CA ARG A 286 4.20 25.04 12.61
C ARG A 286 2.89 25.45 11.95
N ARG A 287 2.50 26.73 11.99
CA ARG A 287 1.32 27.26 11.30
C ARG A 287 1.41 27.12 9.79
N GLU A 288 2.55 27.49 9.21
CA GLU A 288 2.80 27.29 7.76
C GLU A 288 2.71 25.80 7.39
N ASN A 289 3.26 24.93 8.22
CA ASN A 289 3.22 23.51 7.97
C ASN A 289 1.80 22.92 8.13
N CYS A 290 0.93 23.49 8.97
CA CYS A 290 -0.48 23.10 9.06
C CYS A 290 -1.16 23.19 7.69
N ILE A 291 -1.01 24.33 7.01
CA ILE A 291 -1.66 24.54 5.70
C ILE A 291 -1.02 23.67 4.61
N LYS A 292 0.32 23.50 4.65
CA LYS A 292 1.03 22.61 3.72
C LYS A 292 0.55 21.17 3.84
N ILE A 293 0.39 20.66 5.05
CA ILE A 293 -0.13 19.30 5.30
C ILE A 293 -1.60 19.21 4.90
N TYR A 294 -2.43 20.19 5.27
CA TYR A 294 -3.84 20.18 4.93
C TYR A 294 -4.03 20.15 3.40
N ASN A 295 -3.37 21.05 2.66
CA ASN A 295 -3.43 21.11 1.21
C ASN A 295 -2.82 19.85 0.56
N HIS A 296 -1.72 19.32 1.12
CA HIS A 296 -1.16 18.06 0.63
C HIS A 296 -2.21 16.96 0.62
N PHE A 297 -2.92 16.75 1.72
CA PHE A 297 -3.92 15.68 1.79
C PHE A 297 -5.19 16.02 1.04
N LYS A 298 -5.60 17.29 0.97
CA LYS A 298 -6.72 17.73 0.17
C LYS A 298 -6.46 17.54 -1.32
N ASP A 299 -5.31 18.01 -1.81
CA ASP A 299 -4.98 18.04 -3.24
C ASP A 299 -4.39 16.72 -3.75
N ASN A 300 -3.62 16.01 -2.93
CA ASN A 300 -2.90 14.81 -3.35
C ASN A 300 -3.65 13.50 -3.15
N TYR A 301 -4.71 13.45 -2.34
CA TYR A 301 -5.64 12.32 -2.40
C TYR A 301 -6.45 12.35 -3.70
N ASP A 302 -6.70 13.54 -4.28
CA ASP A 302 -7.19 13.68 -5.65
C ASP A 302 -6.18 13.21 -6.71
N ASN A 303 -4.88 13.34 -6.44
CA ASN A 303 -3.79 13.13 -7.40
C ASN A 303 -3.12 11.76 -7.30
N ILE A 304 -3.14 11.09 -6.13
CA ILE A 304 -2.51 9.76 -5.98
C ILE A 304 -3.19 8.73 -6.88
N ASN A 305 -4.45 8.89 -7.18
CA ASN A 305 -5.25 7.93 -7.91
C ASN A 305 -5.24 8.11 -9.43
N GLY A 306 -4.85 9.26 -9.95
CA GLY A 306 -4.80 9.56 -11.38
C GLY A 306 -3.39 9.66 -11.97
N GLU A 307 -2.36 9.70 -11.14
CA GLU A 307 -0.98 9.93 -11.56
C GLU A 307 -0.09 8.68 -11.52
N ILE A 308 -0.48 7.60 -10.81
CA ILE A 308 0.21 6.31 -10.87
C ILE A 308 -0.49 5.42 -11.89
N ILE A 309 0.21 5.15 -12.97
CA ILE A 309 -0.29 4.31 -14.05
C ILE A 309 0.55 3.04 -14.10
N HIS A 310 -0.12 1.91 -14.12
CA HIS A 310 0.51 0.62 -14.29
C HIS A 310 0.15 0.04 -15.67
N TYR A 311 1.15 -0.08 -16.55
CA TYR A 311 1.02 -0.59 -17.89
C TYR A 311 1.87 -1.83 -18.06
N CYS A 312 1.25 -3.01 -18.05
CA CYS A 312 1.93 -4.30 -18.09
C CYS A 312 1.23 -5.33 -18.96
N CYS A 313 1.90 -6.46 -19.27
CA CYS A 313 1.38 -7.51 -20.15
C CYS A 313 0.24 -8.34 -19.56
N GLY A 314 -0.02 -8.25 -18.26
CA GLY A 314 -1.04 -9.01 -17.54
C GLY A 314 -0.65 -9.25 -16.10
N SER A 315 -1.62 -9.56 -15.26
CA SER A 315 -1.45 -9.73 -13.81
C SER A 315 -2.12 -11.02 -13.34
N TYR A 316 -1.76 -11.49 -12.17
CA TYR A 316 -2.49 -12.54 -11.45
C TYR A 316 -3.97 -12.22 -11.28
N MET A 317 -4.32 -10.95 -11.20
CA MET A 317 -5.71 -10.49 -11.14
C MET A 317 -6.54 -10.92 -12.35
N TYR A 318 -5.89 -11.21 -13.49
CA TYR A 318 -6.53 -11.58 -14.75
C TYR A 318 -6.22 -13.02 -15.17
N GLY A 319 -5.82 -13.86 -14.21
CA GLY A 319 -5.53 -15.27 -14.47
C GLY A 319 -4.20 -15.56 -15.18
N CYS A 320 -3.33 -14.54 -15.32
CA CYS A 320 -1.99 -14.74 -15.86
C CYS A 320 -1.09 -15.40 -14.81
N THR A 321 -0.26 -16.35 -15.25
CA THR A 321 0.73 -17.04 -14.41
C THR A 321 2.14 -16.70 -14.87
N GLY A 322 3.08 -16.64 -13.92
CA GLY A 322 4.49 -16.36 -14.21
C GLY A 322 5.08 -15.22 -13.38
N GLY A 323 6.40 -15.05 -13.50
CA GLY A 323 7.13 -14.08 -12.67
C GLY A 323 6.72 -12.63 -12.89
N VAL A 324 6.51 -12.23 -14.15
CA VAL A 324 6.07 -10.87 -14.50
C VAL A 324 4.69 -10.60 -13.93
N ALA A 325 3.72 -11.50 -14.16
CA ALA A 325 2.35 -11.34 -13.64
C ALA A 325 2.32 -11.26 -12.11
N ARG A 326 3.22 -11.97 -11.44
CA ARG A 326 3.36 -11.89 -9.97
C ARG A 326 3.94 -10.55 -9.52
N TYR A 327 4.92 -10.01 -10.24
CA TYR A 327 5.42 -8.66 -10.00
C TYR A 327 4.31 -7.62 -10.15
N ASP A 328 3.52 -7.71 -11.20
CA ASP A 328 2.38 -6.84 -11.45
C ASP A 328 1.33 -6.92 -10.34
N TYR A 329 1.15 -8.10 -9.77
CA TYR A 329 0.33 -8.28 -8.56
C TYR A 329 0.92 -7.53 -7.35
N HIS A 330 2.23 -7.59 -7.12
CA HIS A 330 2.87 -6.83 -6.04
C HIS A 330 2.76 -5.31 -6.25
N ILE A 331 2.84 -4.83 -7.50
CA ILE A 331 2.53 -3.42 -7.82
C ILE A 331 1.10 -3.07 -7.42
N SER A 332 0.15 -4.01 -7.62
CA SER A 332 -1.25 -3.78 -7.21
C SER A 332 -1.42 -3.66 -5.69
N LEU A 333 -0.61 -4.39 -4.93
CA LEU A 333 -0.62 -4.31 -3.48
C LEU A 333 0.03 -3.02 -2.96
N ALA A 334 1.11 -2.56 -3.61
CA ALA A 334 1.80 -1.32 -3.26
C ALA A 334 1.00 -0.07 -3.65
N PHE A 335 0.27 -0.14 -4.77
CA PHE A 335 -0.51 0.96 -5.33
C PHE A 335 -1.94 0.51 -5.64
N PRO A 336 -2.77 0.27 -4.63
CA PRO A 336 -4.11 -0.27 -4.82
C PRO A 336 -5.03 0.65 -5.64
N THR A 337 -4.74 1.95 -5.66
CA THR A 337 -5.52 2.97 -6.39
C THR A 337 -4.95 3.34 -7.76
N ARG A 338 -3.91 2.65 -8.24
CA ARG A 338 -3.31 2.90 -9.54
C ARG A 338 -4.30 2.72 -10.69
N LYS A 339 -4.15 3.49 -11.76
CA LYS A 339 -4.86 3.22 -13.02
C LYS A 339 -4.11 2.13 -13.78
N PHE A 340 -4.80 1.03 -14.04
CA PHE A 340 -4.23 -0.11 -14.74
C PHE A 340 -4.63 -0.13 -16.22
N PHE A 341 -3.68 -0.51 -17.08
CA PHE A 341 -3.91 -0.78 -18.49
C PHE A 341 -3.16 -2.04 -18.91
N GLU A 342 -3.85 -2.96 -19.59
CA GLU A 342 -3.26 -4.17 -20.14
C GLU A 342 -2.58 -3.89 -21.49
N GLY A 343 -1.29 -4.03 -21.52
CA GLY A 343 -0.49 -3.86 -22.75
C GLY A 343 -0.38 -5.15 -23.58
N PRO A 344 -0.35 -5.07 -24.90
CA PRO A 344 -0.52 -3.88 -25.74
C PRO A 344 -1.98 -3.55 -26.08
N ARG A 345 -2.95 -4.31 -25.59
CA ARG A 345 -4.38 -4.19 -25.95
C ARG A 345 -4.93 -2.79 -25.68
N GLN A 346 -4.62 -2.21 -24.52
CA GLN A 346 -5.13 -0.91 -24.09
C GLN A 346 -4.13 0.24 -24.31
N LYS A 347 -3.18 0.10 -25.23
CA LYS A 347 -2.19 1.14 -25.55
C LYS A 347 -2.84 2.50 -25.85
N ASN A 348 -3.82 2.53 -26.76
CA ASN A 348 -4.47 3.79 -27.17
C ASN A 348 -5.28 4.42 -26.05
N GLU A 349 -5.95 3.60 -25.24
CA GLU A 349 -6.68 4.07 -24.05
C GLU A 349 -5.72 4.68 -23.03
N MET A 350 -4.60 4.01 -22.77
CA MET A 350 -3.53 4.50 -21.88
C MET A 350 -2.97 5.83 -22.36
N ILE A 351 -2.62 5.97 -23.66
CA ILE A 351 -2.10 7.21 -24.24
C ILE A 351 -3.13 8.34 -24.10
N ASN A 352 -4.41 8.05 -24.39
CA ASN A 352 -5.49 9.04 -24.25
C ASN A 352 -5.69 9.45 -22.78
N TYR A 353 -5.58 8.52 -21.85
CA TYR A 353 -5.62 8.81 -20.41
C TYR A 353 -4.43 9.68 -19.99
N LEU A 354 -3.21 9.33 -20.39
CA LEU A 354 -1.99 10.09 -20.11
C LEU A 354 -2.07 11.56 -20.56
N SER A 355 -2.75 11.81 -21.68
CA SER A 355 -2.90 13.17 -22.20
C SER A 355 -3.72 14.10 -21.29
N LYS A 356 -4.51 13.52 -20.39
CA LYS A 356 -5.37 14.22 -19.43
C LYS A 356 -4.76 14.32 -18.04
N CYS A 357 -3.69 13.57 -17.77
CA CYS A 357 -3.00 13.57 -16.48
C CYS A 357 -2.04 14.77 -16.36
N LYS A 358 -1.97 15.36 -15.18
CA LYS A 358 -1.13 16.54 -14.94
C LYS A 358 0.35 16.18 -14.76
N ASN A 359 0.67 15.12 -14.01
CA ASN A 359 2.05 14.68 -13.74
C ASN A 359 2.12 13.16 -13.51
N PRO A 360 1.83 12.32 -14.53
CA PRO A 360 1.75 10.88 -14.36
C PRO A 360 3.13 10.24 -14.21
N VAL A 361 3.21 9.22 -13.35
CA VAL A 361 4.33 8.28 -13.26
C VAL A 361 3.85 6.90 -13.72
N ILE A 362 4.50 6.35 -14.73
CA ILE A 362 4.11 5.08 -15.31
C ILE A 362 5.08 3.98 -14.83
N ILE A 363 4.53 2.91 -14.24
CA ILE A 363 5.27 1.70 -13.92
C ILE A 363 4.98 0.70 -15.04
N THR A 364 6.03 0.14 -15.63
CA THR A 364 5.92 -0.73 -16.80
C THR A 364 7.07 -1.73 -16.90
N ASP A 365 6.90 -2.70 -17.78
CA ASP A 365 7.82 -3.81 -17.96
C ASP A 365 8.53 -3.77 -19.33
N ASN A 366 9.82 -4.07 -19.34
CA ASN A 366 10.60 -4.36 -20.54
C ASN A 366 10.21 -3.47 -21.75
N HIS A 367 9.93 -4.09 -22.90
CA HIS A 367 9.65 -3.42 -24.17
C HIS A 367 8.33 -2.67 -24.24
N LEU A 368 7.37 -2.92 -23.34
CA LEU A 368 6.13 -2.15 -23.27
C LEU A 368 6.38 -0.66 -23.03
N SER A 369 7.51 -0.33 -22.41
CA SER A 369 7.93 1.05 -22.23
C SER A 369 8.07 1.83 -23.55
N CYS A 370 8.29 1.14 -24.68
CA CYS A 370 8.33 1.77 -26.00
C CYS A 370 6.98 2.31 -26.49
N ASP A 371 5.88 1.87 -25.88
CA ASP A 371 4.54 2.37 -26.16
C ASP A 371 4.25 3.71 -25.50
N ILE A 372 5.05 4.09 -24.50
CA ILE A 372 4.87 5.30 -23.71
C ILE A 372 5.68 6.46 -24.29
N PRO A 373 5.06 7.62 -24.62
CA PRO A 373 5.81 8.78 -25.11
C PRO A 373 6.92 9.22 -24.15
N ASN A 374 8.10 9.57 -24.68
CA ASN A 374 9.30 9.86 -23.91
C ASN A 374 9.20 11.05 -22.94
N LYS A 375 8.24 11.93 -23.13
CA LYS A 375 7.99 13.07 -22.22
C LYS A 375 7.50 12.66 -20.83
N TYR A 376 6.96 11.44 -20.68
CA TYR A 376 6.41 10.98 -19.42
C TYR A 376 7.45 10.26 -18.55
N LYS A 377 7.31 10.39 -17.22
CA LYS A 377 8.13 9.74 -16.22
C LYS A 377 7.82 8.25 -16.14
N VAL A 378 8.83 7.40 -16.30
CA VAL A 378 8.68 5.95 -16.34
C VAL A 378 9.59 5.27 -15.31
N ILE A 379 9.01 4.36 -14.54
CA ILE A 379 9.71 3.37 -13.73
C ILE A 379 9.65 2.05 -14.51
N LEU A 380 10.81 1.61 -14.97
CA LEU A 380 10.95 0.47 -15.86
C LEU A 380 11.57 -0.71 -15.12
N VAL A 381 10.95 -1.87 -15.22
CA VAL A 381 11.46 -3.09 -14.61
C VAL A 381 11.97 -4.05 -15.70
N HIS A 382 13.17 -4.58 -15.48
CA HIS A 382 13.74 -5.63 -16.31
C HIS A 382 13.67 -6.96 -15.58
N HIS A 383 12.84 -7.89 -16.07
CA HIS A 383 12.63 -9.19 -15.43
C HIS A 383 13.67 -10.25 -15.80
N GLY A 384 14.62 -9.93 -16.67
CA GLY A 384 15.71 -10.80 -17.09
C GLY A 384 16.49 -10.22 -18.27
N VAL A 385 17.59 -10.86 -18.66
CA VAL A 385 18.46 -10.43 -19.75
C VAL A 385 18.34 -11.38 -20.92
N ALA A 386 17.66 -10.94 -21.97
CA ALA A 386 17.31 -11.80 -23.11
C ALA A 386 18.54 -12.30 -23.88
N GLN A 387 19.59 -11.49 -24.03
CA GLN A 387 20.82 -11.90 -24.70
C GLN A 387 21.53 -13.01 -23.94
N THR A 388 21.66 -12.91 -22.63
CA THR A 388 22.23 -13.97 -21.80
C THR A 388 21.44 -15.27 -21.90
N HIS A 389 20.10 -15.17 -21.89
CA HIS A 389 19.25 -16.33 -22.07
C HIS A 389 19.49 -16.97 -23.45
N ALA A 390 19.55 -16.16 -24.52
CA ALA A 390 19.76 -16.63 -25.87
C ALA A 390 21.14 -17.30 -26.10
N GLU A 391 22.18 -16.88 -25.36
CA GLU A 391 23.50 -17.50 -25.38
C GLU A 391 23.54 -18.84 -24.64
N ARG A 392 22.88 -18.91 -23.47
CA ARG A 392 22.91 -20.09 -22.59
C ARG A 392 21.91 -21.17 -22.97
N GLU A 393 20.85 -20.82 -23.73
CA GLU A 393 19.86 -21.74 -24.29
C GLU A 393 19.79 -21.58 -25.82
N PRO A 394 20.69 -22.21 -26.57
CA PRO A 394 20.73 -22.08 -28.03
C PRO A 394 19.42 -22.47 -28.73
N ASN A 395 18.67 -23.41 -28.14
CA ASN A 395 17.40 -23.92 -28.67
C ASN A 395 16.17 -23.13 -28.19
N TRP A 396 16.39 -21.97 -27.54
CA TRP A 396 15.28 -21.12 -27.14
C TRP A 396 14.43 -20.74 -28.36
N ASN A 397 13.10 -20.80 -28.18
CA ASN A 397 12.15 -20.57 -29.25
C ASN A 397 12.51 -19.30 -30.06
N PRO A 398 12.74 -19.38 -31.38
CA PRO A 398 13.25 -18.27 -32.20
C PRO A 398 12.36 -17.02 -32.18
N TYR A 399 11.04 -17.20 -32.10
CA TYR A 399 10.09 -16.08 -32.00
C TYR A 399 10.30 -15.29 -30.72
N TRP A 400 10.31 -15.95 -29.56
CA TRP A 400 10.52 -15.32 -28.28
C TRP A 400 11.94 -14.74 -28.14
N LYS A 401 12.94 -15.45 -28.63
CA LYS A 401 14.33 -14.97 -28.66
C LYS A 401 14.42 -13.64 -29.42
N ASN A 402 13.89 -13.57 -30.64
CA ASN A 402 13.92 -12.36 -31.44
C ASN A 402 13.13 -11.22 -30.80
N LEU A 403 11.90 -11.49 -30.31
CA LEU A 403 11.04 -10.51 -29.67
C LEU A 403 11.69 -9.90 -28.43
N CYS A 404 12.24 -10.73 -27.56
CA CYS A 404 12.81 -10.26 -26.28
C CYS A 404 14.14 -9.53 -26.49
N CYS A 405 15.06 -10.08 -27.33
CA CYS A 405 16.34 -9.43 -27.60
C CYS A 405 16.17 -8.10 -28.33
N SER A 406 15.36 -8.05 -29.38
CA SER A 406 15.10 -6.81 -30.11
C SER A 406 14.31 -5.80 -29.27
N GLY A 407 13.39 -6.30 -28.43
CA GLY A 407 12.62 -5.47 -27.53
C GLY A 407 13.46 -4.76 -26.49
N GLN A 408 14.42 -5.46 -25.86
CA GLN A 408 15.35 -4.86 -24.89
C GLN A 408 16.29 -3.84 -25.54
N THR A 409 16.80 -4.11 -26.73
CA THR A 409 17.61 -3.15 -27.51
C THR A 409 16.82 -1.87 -27.80
N LYS A 410 15.64 -2.01 -28.42
CA LYS A 410 14.77 -0.87 -28.76
C LYS A 410 14.40 -0.03 -27.55
N MET A 411 14.11 -0.66 -26.43
CA MET A 411 13.74 0.02 -25.20
C MET A 411 14.87 0.94 -24.69
N LEU A 412 16.11 0.45 -24.64
CA LEU A 412 17.27 1.23 -24.19
C LEU A 412 17.63 2.36 -25.16
N GLU A 413 17.39 2.17 -26.45
CA GLU A 413 17.59 3.19 -27.49
C GLU A 413 16.48 4.25 -27.50
N TYR A 414 15.23 3.82 -27.27
CA TYR A 414 14.06 4.69 -27.34
C TYR A 414 13.88 5.55 -26.09
N ARG A 415 14.08 4.98 -24.88
CA ARG A 415 13.77 5.66 -23.64
C ARG A 415 14.74 6.80 -23.31
N ASP A 416 14.19 7.95 -22.90
CA ASP A 416 15.00 9.07 -22.39
C ASP A 416 15.47 8.77 -20.95
N PRO A 417 16.80 8.72 -20.67
CA PRO A 417 17.31 8.49 -19.34
C PRO A 417 16.89 9.56 -18.30
N LYS A 418 16.57 10.77 -18.74
CA LYS A 418 16.08 11.84 -17.85
C LYS A 418 14.71 11.49 -17.26
N ASN A 419 13.86 10.87 -18.08
CA ASN A 419 12.48 10.53 -17.73
C ASN A 419 12.29 9.04 -17.40
N THR A 420 13.36 8.27 -17.26
CA THR A 420 13.26 6.82 -17.00
C THR A 420 14.16 6.41 -15.85
N ARG A 421 13.63 5.64 -14.92
CA ARG A 421 14.36 4.96 -13.84
C ARG A 421 14.23 3.47 -14.04
N ILE A 422 15.35 2.75 -13.96
CA ILE A 422 15.35 1.29 -14.13
C ILE A 422 15.43 0.64 -12.76
N ILE A 423 14.49 -0.24 -12.45
CA ILE A 423 14.59 -1.14 -11.30
C ILE A 423 15.46 -2.32 -11.69
N SER A 424 16.60 -2.44 -11.04
CA SER A 424 17.48 -3.60 -11.11
C SER A 424 17.08 -4.60 -10.03
N ILE A 425 16.59 -5.76 -10.45
CA ILE A 425 16.07 -6.81 -9.57
C ILE A 425 17.14 -7.75 -9.03
N SER A 426 18.36 -7.69 -9.58
CA SER A 426 19.54 -8.43 -9.13
C SER A 426 20.83 -7.82 -9.70
N GLN A 427 21.95 -8.08 -9.04
CA GLN A 427 23.27 -7.70 -9.57
C GLN A 427 23.57 -8.40 -10.89
N PHE A 428 23.14 -9.65 -11.02
CA PHE A 428 23.23 -10.41 -12.28
C PHE A 428 22.61 -9.66 -13.47
N CYS A 429 21.38 -9.15 -13.31
CA CYS A 429 20.74 -8.37 -14.36
C CYS A 429 21.53 -7.10 -14.70
N THR A 430 22.04 -6.40 -13.68
CA THR A 430 22.85 -5.19 -13.91
C THR A 430 24.11 -5.49 -14.71
N ASP A 431 24.85 -6.52 -14.33
CA ASP A 431 26.13 -6.86 -14.96
C ASP A 431 25.92 -7.39 -16.38
N GLU A 432 24.94 -8.26 -16.58
CA GLU A 432 24.64 -8.80 -17.91
C GLU A 432 24.06 -7.74 -18.86
N PHE A 433 23.21 -6.80 -18.38
CA PHE A 433 22.79 -5.66 -19.21
C PHE A 433 24.00 -4.76 -19.57
N SER A 434 24.88 -4.49 -18.64
CA SER A 434 26.09 -3.69 -18.91
C SER A 434 27.03 -4.41 -19.88
N LYS A 435 27.11 -5.73 -19.85
CA LYS A 435 27.90 -6.54 -20.80
C LYS A 435 27.45 -6.31 -22.25
N TYR A 436 26.14 -6.31 -22.51
CA TYR A 436 25.61 -6.22 -23.89
C TYR A 436 25.26 -4.79 -24.32
N TYR A 437 24.94 -3.91 -23.39
CA TYR A 437 24.35 -2.59 -23.66
C TYR A 437 25.04 -1.44 -22.93
N LYS A 438 26.35 -1.55 -22.65
CA LYS A 438 27.10 -0.60 -21.81
C LYS A 438 26.84 0.87 -22.15
N GLU A 439 26.98 1.25 -23.42
CA GLU A 439 26.87 2.64 -23.86
C GLU A 439 25.45 3.25 -23.69
N THR A 440 24.41 2.42 -23.74
CA THR A 440 23.02 2.86 -23.58
C THR A 440 22.54 2.69 -22.16
N TYR A 441 22.77 1.52 -21.55
CA TYR A 441 22.29 1.17 -20.22
C TYR A 441 22.93 2.02 -19.09
N ASP A 442 24.19 2.37 -19.20
CA ASP A 442 24.89 3.14 -18.19
C ASP A 442 24.44 4.61 -18.11
N LYS A 443 23.67 5.09 -19.09
CA LYS A 443 23.04 6.42 -19.05
C LYS A 443 21.85 6.49 -18.09
N PHE A 444 21.24 5.36 -17.75
CA PHE A 444 20.06 5.32 -16.90
C PHE A 444 20.45 5.26 -15.42
N LEU A 445 19.66 5.93 -14.57
CA LEU A 445 19.71 5.72 -13.14
C LEU A 445 19.06 4.37 -12.79
N LYS A 446 19.85 3.50 -12.18
CA LYS A 446 19.46 2.16 -11.75
C LYS A 446 19.16 2.17 -10.25
N ILE A 447 18.06 1.57 -9.85
CA ILE A 447 17.63 1.45 -8.45
C ILE A 447 17.54 -0.02 -8.12
N LYS A 448 18.34 -0.48 -7.18
CA LYS A 448 18.34 -1.87 -6.74
C LYS A 448 17.13 -2.12 -5.86
N LEU A 449 16.26 -3.01 -6.31
CA LEU A 449 15.09 -3.44 -5.56
C LEU A 449 14.76 -4.89 -5.93
N PHE A 450 15.02 -5.81 -5.01
CA PHE A 450 14.73 -7.23 -5.20
C PHE A 450 13.23 -7.48 -5.32
N HIS A 451 12.84 -8.60 -5.88
CA HIS A 451 11.46 -9.07 -5.79
C HIS A 451 11.12 -9.44 -4.33
N THR A 452 9.84 -9.61 -4.09
CA THR A 452 9.28 -9.97 -2.78
C THR A 452 8.37 -11.19 -2.90
N SER A 453 7.79 -11.65 -1.82
CA SER A 453 6.77 -12.70 -1.79
C SER A 453 5.56 -12.24 -0.99
N GLU A 454 4.38 -12.63 -1.44
CA GLU A 454 3.12 -12.39 -0.76
C GLU A 454 2.75 -13.48 0.26
N LEU A 455 3.60 -14.50 0.44
CA LEU A 455 3.37 -15.57 1.41
C LEU A 455 3.45 -15.05 2.85
N ASN A 456 2.78 -15.76 3.75
CA ASN A 456 2.71 -15.36 5.16
C ASN A 456 4.07 -15.55 5.86
N GLU A 457 4.67 -14.45 6.30
CA GLU A 457 5.98 -14.44 6.97
C GLU A 457 6.02 -15.18 8.32
N THR A 458 4.88 -15.44 8.95
CA THR A 458 4.82 -16.15 10.24
C THR A 458 4.80 -17.67 10.09
N ILE A 459 4.57 -18.18 8.88
CA ILE A 459 4.47 -19.60 8.57
C ILE A 459 5.76 -20.07 7.88
N PHE A 460 6.51 -20.94 8.51
CA PHE A 460 7.77 -21.45 8.01
C PHE A 460 8.03 -22.90 8.46
N LYS A 461 9.01 -23.54 7.85
CA LYS A 461 9.41 -24.92 8.14
C LYS A 461 9.86 -25.08 9.60
N LYS A 462 9.35 -26.10 10.28
CA LYS A 462 9.71 -26.42 11.68
C LYS A 462 10.21 -27.86 11.86
N GLU A 463 9.77 -28.75 10.99
CA GLU A 463 10.07 -30.19 11.07
C GLU A 463 10.50 -30.70 9.71
N TRP A 464 11.42 -31.67 9.69
CA TRP A 464 11.96 -32.29 8.49
C TRP A 464 11.34 -33.64 8.23
N ASN A 465 11.13 -33.99 6.95
CA ASN A 465 10.60 -35.30 6.58
C ASN A 465 11.64 -36.41 6.81
N LYS A 466 11.19 -37.60 7.17
CA LYS A 466 12.08 -38.79 7.31
C LYS A 466 12.73 -39.15 5.96
N MET A 467 11.98 -39.04 4.88
CA MET A 467 12.46 -39.15 3.50
C MET A 467 12.44 -37.76 2.87
N PRO A 468 13.62 -37.16 2.61
CA PRO A 468 13.71 -35.77 2.19
C PRO A 468 12.98 -35.49 0.86
N LYS A 469 12.23 -34.40 0.82
CA LYS A 469 11.51 -33.93 -0.37
C LYS A 469 12.22 -32.76 -0.99
N ILE A 470 12.58 -32.89 -2.26
CA ILE A 470 13.19 -31.84 -3.08
C ILE A 470 12.11 -31.24 -3.96
N LEU A 471 11.85 -29.97 -3.76
CA LEU A 471 10.93 -29.18 -4.55
C LEU A 471 11.69 -28.35 -5.60
N GLY A 472 11.13 -28.15 -6.77
CA GLY A 472 11.67 -27.22 -7.74
C GLY A 472 10.68 -26.88 -8.85
N ASN A 473 11.04 -25.91 -9.66
CA ASN A 473 10.28 -25.51 -10.83
C ASN A 473 11.09 -25.91 -12.07
N TRP A 474 10.82 -27.09 -12.61
CA TRP A 474 11.61 -27.71 -13.68
C TRP A 474 10.84 -27.81 -15.01
N LYS A 475 10.12 -26.75 -15.35
CA LYS A 475 9.17 -26.70 -16.47
C LYS A 475 9.81 -26.98 -17.84
N ASP A 476 11.04 -26.51 -18.04
CA ASP A 476 11.73 -26.54 -19.35
C ASP A 476 13.24 -26.77 -19.18
N ILE A 477 13.94 -26.80 -20.31
CA ILE A 477 15.39 -27.03 -20.38
C ILE A 477 16.16 -25.96 -19.61
N ASN A 478 15.77 -24.70 -19.76
CA ASN A 478 16.38 -23.58 -18.99
C ASN A 478 16.29 -23.80 -17.47
N LYS A 479 15.29 -24.52 -17.01
CA LYS A 479 15.04 -24.85 -15.59
C LYS A 479 15.62 -26.21 -15.16
N GLY A 480 16.31 -26.92 -16.03
CA GLY A 480 16.99 -28.17 -15.71
C GLY A 480 16.12 -29.43 -15.79
N SER A 481 15.03 -29.42 -16.59
CA SER A 481 14.10 -30.55 -16.68
C SER A 481 14.75 -31.90 -17.05
N GLU A 482 15.79 -31.91 -17.89
CA GLU A 482 16.51 -33.12 -18.31
C GLU A 482 17.32 -33.72 -17.14
N ILE A 483 18.01 -32.89 -16.38
CA ILE A 483 18.85 -33.31 -15.25
C ILE A 483 18.01 -33.95 -14.17
N ILE A 484 16.85 -33.37 -13.88
CA ILE A 484 15.93 -33.88 -12.86
C ILE A 484 15.44 -35.30 -13.16
N LYS A 485 15.25 -35.65 -14.46
CA LYS A 485 14.88 -37.01 -14.83
C LYS A 485 15.97 -38.02 -14.39
N ASN A 486 17.23 -37.68 -14.60
CA ASN A 486 18.36 -38.52 -14.20
C ASN A 486 18.53 -38.57 -12.67
N LEU A 487 18.36 -37.44 -11.97
CA LEU A 487 18.43 -37.42 -10.50
C LEU A 487 17.34 -38.30 -9.85
N LYS A 488 16.12 -38.26 -10.36
CA LYS A 488 14.98 -39.07 -9.91
C LYS A 488 15.28 -40.60 -9.98
N THR A 489 16.04 -41.04 -10.99
CA THR A 489 16.38 -42.45 -11.15
C THR A 489 17.59 -42.89 -10.36
N THR A 490 18.42 -41.95 -9.89
CA THR A 490 19.71 -42.25 -9.23
C THR A 490 19.78 -41.90 -7.76
N MET A 491 18.78 -41.19 -7.22
CA MET A 491 18.68 -40.79 -5.79
C MET A 491 17.37 -41.30 -5.20
N ASN A 492 17.31 -42.62 -4.90
CA ASN A 492 16.09 -43.27 -4.40
C ASN A 492 15.73 -42.93 -2.95
N ASP A 493 16.65 -42.32 -2.21
CA ASP A 493 16.52 -41.82 -0.83
C ASP A 493 15.94 -40.38 -0.76
N PHE A 494 15.62 -39.78 -1.92
CA PHE A 494 14.99 -38.48 -2.02
C PHE A 494 13.73 -38.54 -2.89
N ILE A 495 12.72 -37.74 -2.52
CA ILE A 495 11.49 -37.52 -3.32
C ILE A 495 11.63 -36.22 -4.07
N PHE A 496 11.43 -36.22 -5.40
CA PHE A 496 11.47 -35.02 -6.23
C PHE A 496 10.05 -34.62 -6.65
N GLU A 497 9.62 -33.44 -6.21
CA GLU A 497 8.30 -32.87 -6.49
C GLU A 497 8.41 -31.61 -7.39
N ASP A 498 7.60 -31.55 -8.45
CA ASP A 498 7.57 -30.39 -9.35
C ASP A 498 6.48 -29.42 -8.93
N LEU A 499 6.87 -28.20 -8.60
CA LEU A 499 5.97 -27.13 -8.18
C LEU A 499 4.86 -26.84 -9.19
N ASN A 500 5.14 -26.95 -10.50
CA ASN A 500 4.15 -26.66 -11.55
C ASN A 500 2.99 -27.66 -11.56
N VAL A 501 3.25 -28.94 -11.24
CA VAL A 501 2.20 -29.97 -11.20
C VAL A 501 1.20 -29.65 -10.11
N HIS A 502 1.66 -29.10 -8.98
CA HIS A 502 0.81 -28.75 -7.85
C HIS A 502 0.01 -27.46 -8.09
N LEU A 503 0.58 -26.46 -8.78
CA LEU A 503 -0.02 -25.13 -8.91
C LEU A 503 -1.12 -25.02 -9.97
N ASN A 504 -1.13 -25.91 -10.98
CA ASN A 504 -2.13 -25.86 -12.07
C ASN A 504 -3.54 -26.33 -11.64
N GLN A 505 -3.75 -26.70 -10.39
CA GLN A 505 -4.99 -27.33 -9.90
C GLN A 505 -5.92 -26.39 -9.11
N PHE A 506 -5.55 -25.11 -8.86
CA PHE A 506 -6.20 -24.30 -7.84
C PHE A 506 -6.68 -22.93 -8.33
N GLY A 507 -7.82 -22.47 -7.79
CA GLY A 507 -8.29 -21.10 -7.93
C GLY A 507 -7.44 -20.10 -7.12
N ILE A 508 -7.55 -18.81 -7.43
CA ILE A 508 -6.67 -17.74 -6.90
C ILE A 508 -6.78 -17.58 -5.37
N ASP A 509 -7.95 -17.78 -4.77
CA ASP A 509 -8.19 -17.48 -3.34
C ASP A 509 -7.47 -18.45 -2.38
N ASP A 510 -7.26 -19.71 -2.80
CA ASP A 510 -6.51 -20.71 -2.03
C ASP A 510 -5.06 -20.86 -2.46
N PHE A 511 -4.67 -20.20 -3.57
CA PHE A 511 -3.40 -20.43 -4.24
C PHE A 511 -2.19 -20.17 -3.33
N ASN A 512 -2.14 -19.02 -2.68
CA ASN A 512 -1.00 -18.64 -1.84
C ASN A 512 -0.88 -19.51 -0.59
N LYS A 513 -1.99 -19.85 0.05
CA LYS A 513 -2.00 -20.76 1.20
C LYS A 513 -1.48 -22.15 0.82
N ARG A 514 -2.01 -22.74 -0.24
CA ARG A 514 -1.60 -24.07 -0.71
C ARG A 514 -0.17 -24.08 -1.25
N LYS A 515 0.23 -23.02 -1.93
CA LYS A 515 1.62 -22.85 -2.35
C LYS A 515 2.56 -22.88 -1.14
N GLN A 516 2.24 -22.14 -0.08
CA GLN A 516 3.04 -22.14 1.15
C GLN A 516 3.06 -23.51 1.84
N GLU A 517 1.93 -24.23 1.88
CA GLU A 517 1.85 -25.60 2.38
C GLU A 517 2.79 -26.54 1.62
N ILE A 518 2.90 -26.41 0.30
CA ILE A 518 3.84 -27.19 -0.52
C ILE A 518 5.28 -26.92 -0.09
N TYR A 519 5.67 -25.65 0.06
CA TYR A 519 7.03 -25.31 0.51
C TYR A 519 7.35 -25.84 1.90
N ILE A 520 6.49 -25.63 2.90
CA ILE A 520 6.76 -26.10 4.27
C ILE A 520 6.73 -27.62 4.40
N ASN A 521 6.06 -28.34 3.49
CA ASN A 521 6.08 -29.80 3.42
C ASN A 521 7.27 -30.35 2.61
N SER A 522 8.05 -29.49 1.97
CA SER A 522 9.29 -29.84 1.26
C SER A 522 10.50 -29.55 2.14
N ASP A 523 11.65 -30.13 1.83
CA ASP A 523 12.85 -30.06 2.68
C ASP A 523 14.01 -29.30 2.00
N ILE A 524 14.06 -29.29 0.67
CA ILE A 524 15.07 -28.60 -0.12
C ILE A 524 14.37 -28.00 -1.34
N PHE A 525 14.78 -26.80 -1.71
CA PHE A 525 14.41 -26.22 -3.01
C PHE A 525 15.60 -26.25 -3.95
N LEU A 526 15.44 -26.89 -5.12
CA LEU A 526 16.49 -27.05 -6.12
C LEU A 526 16.17 -26.26 -7.39
N GLN A 527 17.03 -25.29 -7.72
CA GLN A 527 16.95 -24.46 -8.93
C GLN A 527 18.19 -24.66 -9.79
N LEU A 528 18.00 -25.22 -10.99
CA LEU A 528 19.06 -25.48 -11.98
C LEU A 528 18.97 -24.57 -13.20
N SER A 529 18.54 -23.33 -13.00
CA SER A 529 18.31 -22.41 -14.12
C SER A 529 19.62 -21.99 -14.79
N LEU A 530 19.62 -21.97 -16.11
CA LEU A 530 20.72 -21.43 -16.93
C LEU A 530 20.76 -19.90 -16.89
N CYS A 531 19.59 -19.27 -16.79
CA CYS A 531 19.43 -17.81 -16.72
C CYS A 531 18.18 -17.44 -15.92
N GLU A 532 18.31 -16.50 -15.01
CA GLU A 532 17.23 -15.94 -14.20
C GLU A 532 17.47 -14.46 -13.97
N GLY A 533 16.40 -13.66 -13.89
CA GLY A 533 16.50 -12.30 -13.39
C GLY A 533 16.45 -12.28 -11.85
N ASN A 534 15.35 -12.80 -11.30
CA ASN A 534 15.15 -13.06 -9.87
C ASN A 534 14.04 -14.11 -9.71
N SER A 535 14.36 -15.24 -9.10
CA SER A 535 13.44 -16.37 -9.01
C SER A 535 12.47 -16.20 -7.84
N TYR A 536 11.20 -15.97 -8.13
CA TYR A 536 10.13 -15.96 -7.13
C TYR A 536 10.00 -17.27 -6.37
N SER A 537 10.16 -18.41 -7.05
CA SER A 537 10.05 -19.70 -6.39
C SER A 537 11.15 -19.91 -5.36
N ALA A 538 12.37 -19.44 -5.63
CA ALA A 538 13.46 -19.50 -4.67
C ALA A 538 13.27 -18.51 -3.52
N LEU A 539 12.70 -17.31 -3.76
CA LEU A 539 12.33 -16.37 -2.71
C LEU A 539 11.28 -16.97 -1.74
N ASP A 540 10.28 -17.66 -2.29
CA ASP A 540 9.28 -18.37 -1.47
C ASP A 540 9.94 -19.44 -0.60
N ALA A 541 10.91 -20.18 -1.14
CA ALA A 541 11.67 -21.18 -0.40
C ALA A 541 12.49 -20.56 0.74
N LEU A 542 13.21 -19.46 0.47
CA LEU A 542 13.94 -18.71 1.49
C LEU A 542 13.00 -18.23 2.60
N LEU A 543 11.85 -17.63 2.23
CA LEU A 543 10.85 -17.19 3.21
C LEU A 543 10.34 -18.33 4.06
N CYS A 544 10.08 -19.49 3.46
CA CYS A 544 9.62 -20.68 4.18
C CYS A 544 10.72 -21.35 5.04
N GLY A 545 11.96 -20.89 4.94
CA GLY A 545 13.08 -21.40 5.77
C GLY A 545 13.58 -22.78 5.35
N ILE A 546 13.38 -23.18 4.09
CA ILE A 546 13.99 -24.39 3.55
C ILE A 546 15.29 -24.05 2.79
N PRO A 547 16.33 -24.88 2.88
CA PRO A 547 17.58 -24.64 2.17
C PRO A 547 17.35 -24.59 0.67
N VAL A 548 17.95 -23.58 0.03
CA VAL A 548 17.91 -23.39 -1.42
C VAL A 548 19.24 -23.82 -2.01
N ILE A 549 19.17 -24.69 -3.02
CA ILE A 549 20.30 -25.00 -3.90
C ILE A 549 20.03 -24.29 -5.22
N SER A 550 20.92 -23.42 -5.65
CA SER A 550 20.69 -22.61 -6.87
C SER A 550 21.94 -22.45 -7.72
N SER A 551 21.73 -22.48 -9.02
CA SER A 551 22.72 -21.97 -9.97
C SER A 551 23.07 -20.52 -9.62
N ASN A 552 24.33 -20.12 -9.87
CA ASN A 552 24.83 -18.78 -9.63
C ASN A 552 24.31 -17.78 -10.70
N VAL A 553 22.98 -17.62 -10.75
CA VAL A 553 22.27 -16.70 -11.64
C VAL A 553 21.25 -15.87 -10.85
N GLY A 554 20.85 -14.73 -11.40
CA GLY A 554 19.88 -13.85 -10.75
C GLY A 554 20.35 -13.42 -9.37
N LEU A 555 19.47 -13.55 -8.38
CA LEU A 555 19.73 -13.18 -6.98
C LEU A 555 20.91 -13.95 -6.36
N PHE A 556 21.12 -15.21 -6.79
CA PHE A 556 22.15 -16.12 -6.28
C PHE A 556 23.54 -15.91 -6.92
N TYR A 557 23.67 -14.91 -7.78
CA TYR A 557 24.95 -14.53 -8.38
C TYR A 557 25.87 -13.83 -7.37
N ASN A 558 25.47 -12.66 -6.87
CA ASN A 558 26.26 -11.87 -5.91
C ASN A 558 25.41 -11.09 -4.89
N ASP A 559 24.10 -11.34 -4.78
CA ASP A 559 23.21 -10.57 -3.91
C ASP A 559 22.98 -11.24 -2.56
N ILE A 560 22.97 -12.58 -2.53
CA ILE A 560 22.82 -13.38 -1.32
C ILE A 560 24.18 -13.89 -0.87
N PRO A 561 24.53 -13.78 0.43
CA PRO A 561 25.75 -14.41 0.99
C PRO A 561 25.78 -15.94 0.77
N GLU A 562 26.96 -16.48 0.50
CA GLU A 562 27.15 -17.90 0.15
C GLU A 562 26.77 -18.88 1.30
N ASP A 563 26.67 -18.39 2.53
CA ASP A 563 26.23 -19.18 3.69
C ASP A 563 24.70 -19.25 3.84
N CYS A 564 23.95 -18.53 3.01
CA CYS A 564 22.49 -18.51 2.99
C CYS A 564 21.86 -19.50 1.99
N PHE A 565 22.66 -20.12 1.14
CA PHE A 565 22.22 -21.07 0.11
C PHE A 565 23.36 -21.98 -0.33
N VAL A 566 23.06 -23.04 -1.08
CA VAL A 566 24.06 -23.91 -1.69
C VAL A 566 24.26 -23.53 -3.14
N LYS A 567 25.45 -23.04 -3.47
CA LYS A 567 25.80 -22.57 -4.80
C LYS A 567 26.12 -23.71 -5.76
N ILE A 568 25.52 -23.66 -6.94
CA ILE A 568 25.90 -24.47 -8.12
C ILE A 568 26.48 -23.52 -9.18
N ASN A 569 27.61 -23.90 -9.79
CA ASN A 569 28.06 -23.22 -10.99
C ASN A 569 27.15 -23.63 -12.17
N TRP A 570 26.49 -22.66 -12.82
CA TRP A 570 25.56 -22.92 -13.93
C TRP A 570 26.22 -23.69 -15.09
N GLU A 571 27.53 -23.54 -15.32
CA GLU A 571 28.28 -24.32 -16.32
C GLU A 571 28.37 -25.81 -15.99
N ARG A 572 28.18 -26.18 -14.71
CA ARG A 572 28.15 -27.56 -14.21
C ARG A 572 26.73 -28.06 -13.91
N ASN A 573 25.70 -27.37 -14.38
CA ASN A 573 24.32 -27.81 -14.17
C ASN A 573 24.01 -29.19 -14.80
N ASN A 574 24.85 -29.70 -15.71
CA ASN A 574 24.72 -31.03 -16.30
C ASN A 574 25.57 -32.11 -15.59
N ASP A 575 26.33 -31.74 -14.57
CA ASP A 575 27.18 -32.67 -13.83
C ASP A 575 26.37 -33.30 -12.67
N ILE A 576 25.84 -34.48 -12.92
CA ILE A 576 24.92 -35.19 -12.00
C ILE A 576 25.56 -35.45 -10.66
N ASP A 577 26.81 -35.91 -10.62
CA ASP A 577 27.47 -36.29 -9.37
C ASP A 577 27.78 -35.01 -8.55
N TYR A 578 28.19 -33.95 -9.20
CA TYR A 578 28.35 -32.64 -8.55
C TYR A 578 27.04 -32.16 -7.91
N ILE A 579 25.91 -32.30 -8.61
CA ILE A 579 24.60 -31.88 -8.07
C ILE A 579 24.18 -32.79 -6.90
N LYS A 580 24.39 -34.08 -6.98
CA LYS A 580 24.14 -35.05 -5.88
C LYS A 580 24.89 -34.65 -4.61
N ASP A 581 26.16 -34.31 -4.73
CA ASP A 581 26.97 -33.90 -3.58
C ASP A 581 26.43 -32.60 -2.96
N LYS A 582 25.97 -31.65 -3.80
CA LYS A 582 25.33 -30.42 -3.32
C LYS A 582 23.99 -30.68 -2.62
N ILE A 583 23.21 -31.62 -3.09
CA ILE A 583 21.95 -32.05 -2.45
C ILE A 583 22.22 -32.67 -1.09
N LYS A 584 23.18 -33.59 -0.98
CA LYS A 584 23.57 -34.20 0.27
C LYS A 584 24.09 -33.15 1.26
N TYR A 585 24.96 -32.27 0.82
CA TYR A 585 25.47 -31.18 1.65
C TYR A 585 24.35 -30.27 2.16
N ALA A 586 23.39 -29.89 1.31
CA ALA A 586 22.24 -29.08 1.73
C ALA A 586 21.38 -29.82 2.77
N TRP A 587 21.20 -31.13 2.62
CA TRP A 587 20.44 -31.93 3.58
C TRP A 587 21.12 -32.03 4.93
N GLU A 588 22.43 -32.26 4.96
CA GLU A 588 23.23 -32.35 6.19
C GLU A 588 23.25 -31.02 6.96
N ASN A 589 23.21 -29.87 6.24
CA ASN A 589 23.31 -28.53 6.83
C ASN A 589 21.97 -27.74 6.75
N LYS A 590 20.85 -28.44 6.60
CA LYS A 590 19.53 -27.84 6.30
C LYS A 590 19.05 -26.79 7.31
N ASP A 591 19.29 -27.05 8.61
CA ASP A 591 18.83 -26.16 9.68
C ASP A 591 19.53 -24.80 9.61
N GLU A 592 20.86 -24.81 9.42
CA GLU A 592 21.66 -23.59 9.37
C GLU A 592 21.40 -22.80 8.09
N ILE A 593 21.44 -23.47 6.93
CA ILE A 593 21.24 -22.83 5.62
C ILE A 593 19.81 -22.27 5.51
N GLY A 594 18.81 -23.06 5.89
CA GLY A 594 17.41 -22.62 5.87
C GLY A 594 17.16 -21.42 6.76
N LYS A 595 17.73 -21.41 7.98
CA LYS A 595 17.65 -20.30 8.93
C LYS A 595 18.30 -19.03 8.36
N LYS A 596 19.55 -19.12 7.91
CA LYS A 596 20.29 -17.97 7.35
C LYS A 596 19.63 -17.40 6.10
N GLY A 597 19.16 -18.28 5.20
CA GLY A 597 18.43 -17.87 4.01
C GLY A 597 17.15 -17.10 4.33
N ARG A 598 16.37 -17.58 5.32
CA ARG A 598 15.19 -16.89 5.81
C ARG A 598 15.51 -15.53 6.48
N GLU A 599 16.52 -15.48 7.34
CA GLU A 599 16.95 -14.23 7.97
C GLU A 599 17.35 -13.18 6.94
N TRP A 600 18.10 -13.61 5.92
CA TRP A 600 18.46 -12.72 4.80
C TRP A 600 17.20 -12.23 4.06
N TYR A 601 16.24 -13.12 3.75
CA TYR A 601 14.98 -12.75 3.11
C TYR A 601 14.21 -11.71 3.93
N LEU A 602 14.01 -11.97 5.21
CA LEU A 602 13.27 -11.06 6.10
C LEU A 602 13.93 -9.69 6.25
N LYS A 603 15.24 -9.58 6.06
CA LYS A 603 15.97 -8.32 6.09
C LYS A 603 15.86 -7.53 4.78
N ASN A 604 15.76 -8.21 3.62
CA ASN A 604 15.99 -7.60 2.31
C ASN A 604 14.77 -7.62 1.37
N CYS A 605 13.81 -8.52 1.59
CA CYS A 605 12.76 -8.84 0.62
C CYS A 605 11.34 -8.80 1.17
N ARG A 606 11.09 -8.28 2.38
CA ARG A 606 9.73 -8.17 2.93
C ARG A 606 8.81 -7.38 2.03
N LEU A 607 7.58 -7.85 1.86
CA LEU A 607 6.57 -7.17 1.04
C LEU A 607 6.25 -5.76 1.55
N SER A 608 6.18 -5.56 2.87
CA SER A 608 5.98 -4.25 3.48
C SER A 608 7.10 -3.27 3.16
N ASP A 609 8.36 -3.71 3.26
CA ASP A 609 9.53 -2.88 2.98
C ASP A 609 9.67 -2.61 1.48
N TRP A 610 9.39 -3.62 0.66
CA TRP A 610 9.34 -3.47 -0.80
C TRP A 610 8.30 -2.44 -1.21
N SER A 611 7.07 -2.53 -0.69
CA SER A 611 5.98 -1.58 -0.96
C SER A 611 6.35 -0.17 -0.52
N ASN A 612 6.96 -0.01 0.66
CA ASN A 612 7.43 1.28 1.16
C ASN A 612 8.53 1.88 0.25
N ASN A 613 9.47 1.06 -0.23
CA ASN A 613 10.52 1.51 -1.13
C ASN A 613 9.96 1.92 -2.51
N MET A 614 9.01 1.16 -3.06
CA MET A 614 8.30 1.54 -4.28
C MET A 614 7.54 2.86 -4.12
N ASN A 615 6.84 3.05 -2.99
CA ASN A 615 6.14 4.29 -2.69
C ASN A 615 7.10 5.49 -2.57
N LYS A 616 8.25 5.32 -1.90
CA LYS A 616 9.30 6.36 -1.82
C LYS A 616 9.83 6.72 -3.20
N LEU A 617 10.08 5.72 -4.05
CA LEU A 617 10.57 5.93 -5.41
C LEU A 617 9.57 6.73 -6.26
N VAL A 618 8.30 6.35 -6.25
CA VAL A 618 7.25 7.06 -6.99
C VAL A 618 7.09 8.48 -6.47
N LYS A 619 7.02 8.68 -5.13
CA LYS A 619 6.94 10.01 -4.51
C LYS A 619 8.13 10.91 -4.86
N TYR A 620 9.34 10.36 -4.84
CA TYR A 620 10.53 11.11 -5.26
C TYR A 620 10.41 11.54 -6.72
N TYR A 621 9.94 10.64 -7.58
CA TYR A 621 9.83 10.88 -9.01
C TYR A 621 8.70 11.86 -9.36
N LEU A 622 7.63 11.92 -8.55
CA LEU A 622 6.57 12.94 -8.68
C LEU A 622 7.06 14.35 -8.30
N LYS A 623 7.99 14.46 -7.34
CA LYS A 623 8.53 15.74 -6.87
C LYS A 623 9.59 16.37 -7.79
N VAL A 624 10.32 15.57 -8.57
CA VAL A 624 11.35 16.02 -9.52
C VAL A 624 10.75 16.24 -10.91
#